data_466efa9c05a450658d1ea564a0ed2f2a
#
_entry.id   466efa9c05a450658d1ea564a0ed2f2a
#
_cell.length_a   1.000
_cell.length_b   1.000
_cell.length_c   1.000
_cell.angle_alpha   90.00
_cell.angle_beta   90.00
_cell.angle_gamma   90.00
#
_symmetry.space_group_name_H-M   'P 1'
#
loop_
_entity.id
_entity.type
_entity.pdbx_description
1 polymer ?
#
loop_
_entity_poly.entity_id
_entity_poly.type
_entity_poly.pdbx_seq_one_letter_code
_entity_poly.pdbx_strand_id
1 'polypeptide(L)'
;MDRLINVSIERPIAVIAAVLMVIMFGFVALETIPIQLTPDVNRPVITVTTQWPGAAPAEVEREVVNRQEKELKGIEGLESIVSRSETGRARVTLEFSVGQDMTKAVLLVSNRLDRVGNYPAEVNEPSLNTAGSEDNAICLLYTSPSPRDQRGSRMPSSA
;
A
#
# COMPACT_ATOMS: atom_id res chain seq x y z
N MET A 1 45.36 25.02 -18.02
CA MET A 1 45.59 24.05 -16.95
C MET A 1 46.78 24.38 -16.08
N ASP A 2 47.77 25.05 -16.66
CA ASP A 2 49.03 25.35 -15.98
C ASP A 2 48.94 26.29 -14.77
N ARG A 3 47.93 27.16 -14.71
CA ARG A 3 47.72 28.04 -13.54
C ARG A 3 47.29 27.28 -12.28
N LEU A 4 46.49 26.24 -12.43
CA LEU A 4 46.03 25.42 -11.28
C LEU A 4 47.22 24.61 -10.73
N ILE A 5 48.05 24.10 -11.60
CA ILE A 5 49.23 23.33 -11.22
C ILE A 5 50.24 24.21 -10.45
N ASN A 6 50.50 25.41 -10.95
CA ASN A 6 51.43 26.35 -10.29
C ASN A 6 50.94 26.82 -8.91
N VAL A 7 49.64 27.13 -8.78
CA VAL A 7 49.02 27.50 -7.47
C VAL A 7 49.08 26.34 -6.49
N SER A 8 48.93 25.10 -6.97
CA SER A 8 49.04 23.90 -6.14
C SER A 8 50.43 23.66 -5.59
N ILE A 9 51.46 24.00 -6.36
CA ILE A 9 52.85 23.84 -5.95
C ILE A 9 53.30 24.98 -5.01
N GLU A 10 52.84 26.21 -5.26
CA GLU A 10 53.21 27.38 -4.46
C GLU A 10 52.56 27.43 -3.07
N ARG A 11 51.35 26.82 -2.93
CA ARG A 11 50.58 26.86 -1.68
C ARG A 11 49.99 25.50 -1.31
N PRO A 12 50.80 24.52 -0.90
CA PRO A 12 50.36 23.18 -0.61
C PRO A 12 49.33 23.12 0.56
N ILE A 13 49.46 24.02 1.54
CA ILE A 13 48.52 24.10 2.68
C ILE A 13 47.12 24.51 2.22
N ALA A 14 47.00 25.41 1.24
CA ALA A 14 45.72 25.82 0.70
C ALA A 14 45.02 24.69 -0.05
N VAL A 15 45.77 23.85 -0.75
CA VAL A 15 45.22 22.66 -1.44
C VAL A 15 44.73 21.64 -0.44
N ILE A 16 45.48 21.36 0.61
CA ILE A 16 45.06 20.44 1.68
C ILE A 16 43.78 20.93 2.36
N ALA A 17 43.71 22.24 2.67
CA ALA A 17 42.51 22.83 3.26
C ALA A 17 41.28 22.73 2.35
N ALA A 18 41.47 22.96 1.03
CA ALA A 18 40.37 22.81 0.07
C ALA A 18 39.87 21.36 -0.04
N VAL A 19 40.78 20.38 -0.06
CA VAL A 19 40.44 18.96 -0.09
C VAL A 19 39.68 18.56 1.18
N LEU A 20 40.14 18.98 2.37
CA LEU A 20 39.45 18.73 3.63
C LEU A 20 38.05 19.35 3.66
N MET A 21 37.88 20.55 3.11
CA MET A 21 36.60 21.21 3.00
C MET A 21 35.63 20.40 2.11
N VAL A 22 36.10 19.91 0.96
CA VAL A 22 35.26 19.06 0.07
C VAL A 22 34.87 17.77 0.74
N ILE A 23 35.78 17.13 1.48
CA ILE A 23 35.49 15.90 2.22
C ILE A 23 34.42 16.17 3.31
N MET A 24 34.56 17.26 4.07
CA MET A 24 33.60 17.65 5.09
C MET A 24 32.22 17.92 4.50
N PHE A 25 32.12 18.66 3.40
CA PHE A 25 30.84 18.89 2.72
C PHE A 25 30.24 17.59 2.16
N GLY A 26 31.09 16.71 1.63
CA GLY A 26 30.65 15.39 1.16
C GLY A 26 30.05 14.55 2.29
N PHE A 27 30.67 14.57 3.46
CA PHE A 27 30.19 13.83 4.62
C PHE A 27 28.85 14.38 5.14
N VAL A 28 28.72 15.70 5.26
CA VAL A 28 27.47 16.36 5.64
C VAL A 28 26.37 16.08 4.61
N ALA A 29 26.69 16.10 3.32
CA ALA A 29 25.73 15.78 2.26
C ALA A 29 25.22 14.35 2.37
N LEU A 30 26.08 13.37 2.70
CA LEU A 30 25.67 11.97 2.90
C LEU A 30 24.69 11.80 4.06
N GLU A 31 24.85 12.54 5.15
CA GLU A 31 23.91 12.48 6.28
C GLU A 31 22.57 13.21 6.00
N THR A 32 22.59 14.17 5.08
CA THR A 32 21.42 15.02 4.79
C THR A 32 20.51 14.43 3.70
N ILE A 33 21.00 13.46 2.91
CA ILE A 33 20.19 12.84 1.86
C ILE A 33 19.17 11.89 2.53
N PRO A 34 17.87 12.23 2.58
CA PRO A 34 16.86 11.32 3.07
C PRO A 34 16.72 10.16 2.08
N ILE A 35 17.17 8.98 2.48
CA ILE A 35 16.96 7.74 1.71
C ILE A 35 15.50 7.32 1.91
N GLN A 36 14.60 7.84 1.12
CA GLN A 36 13.23 7.36 1.03
C GLN A 36 13.22 6.17 0.06
N LEU A 37 13.14 4.97 0.61
CA LEU A 37 13.06 3.72 -0.17
C LEU A 37 11.77 3.63 -0.98
N THR A 38 10.72 4.30 -0.54
CA THR A 38 9.46 4.45 -1.26
C THR A 38 8.91 5.85 -1.00
N PRO A 39 8.49 6.61 -2.03
CA PRO A 39 7.72 7.82 -1.78
C PRO A 39 6.44 7.39 -1.05
N ASP A 40 6.20 7.92 0.14
CA ASP A 40 4.93 7.75 0.87
C ASP A 40 3.82 8.48 0.10
N VAL A 41 3.40 7.88 -1.01
CA VAL A 41 2.18 8.28 -1.70
C VAL A 41 1.05 7.60 -0.95
N ASN A 42 0.67 8.16 0.19
CA ASN A 42 -0.53 7.78 0.93
C ASN A 42 -1.76 8.12 0.06
N ARG A 43 -2.01 7.27 -0.94
CA ARG A 43 -3.27 7.32 -1.66
C ARG A 43 -4.30 6.61 -0.81
N PRO A 44 -5.34 7.32 -0.39
CA PRO A 44 -6.40 6.67 0.34
C PRO A 44 -7.13 5.69 -0.59
N VAL A 45 -7.14 4.43 -0.22
CA VAL A 45 -7.77 3.34 -0.97
C VAL A 45 -8.88 2.72 -0.15
N ILE A 46 -10.06 2.62 -0.72
CA ILE A 46 -11.20 1.91 -0.14
C ILE A 46 -11.51 0.70 -1.01
N THR A 47 -11.53 -0.48 -0.41
CA THR A 47 -11.89 -1.72 -1.08
C THR A 47 -13.25 -2.19 -0.61
N VAL A 48 -14.18 -2.30 -1.54
CA VAL A 48 -15.51 -2.89 -1.33
C VAL A 48 -15.46 -4.34 -1.76
N THR A 49 -15.79 -5.24 -0.87
CA THR A 49 -15.87 -6.68 -1.17
C THR A 49 -17.30 -7.17 -0.96
N THR A 50 -17.88 -7.78 -1.99
CA THR A 50 -19.22 -8.36 -1.97
C THR A 50 -19.12 -9.84 -2.29
N GLN A 51 -19.74 -10.69 -1.48
CA GLN A 51 -19.73 -12.13 -1.67
C GLN A 51 -21.10 -12.60 -2.23
N TRP A 52 -21.03 -13.43 -3.26
CA TRP A 52 -22.19 -14.11 -3.85
C TRP A 52 -21.83 -15.58 -4.12
N PRO A 53 -21.98 -16.45 -3.12
CA PRO A 53 -21.59 -17.85 -3.24
C PRO A 53 -22.28 -18.55 -4.42
N GLY A 54 -21.52 -19.27 -5.22
CA GLY A 54 -22.05 -20.06 -6.35
C GLY A 54 -22.25 -19.30 -7.67
N ALA A 55 -22.16 -17.97 -7.67
CA ALA A 55 -22.30 -17.19 -8.91
C ALA A 55 -21.07 -17.28 -9.81
N ALA A 56 -21.30 -17.31 -11.12
CA ALA A 56 -20.24 -17.21 -12.12
C ALA A 56 -19.68 -15.78 -12.21
N PRO A 57 -18.40 -15.58 -12.59
CA PRO A 57 -17.80 -14.24 -12.68
C PRO A 57 -18.58 -13.26 -13.55
N ALA A 58 -19.16 -13.73 -14.65
CA ALA A 58 -19.97 -12.91 -15.56
C ALA A 58 -21.29 -12.44 -14.94
N GLU A 59 -21.87 -13.24 -14.06
CA GLU A 59 -23.08 -12.86 -13.31
C GLU A 59 -22.74 -11.86 -12.21
N VAL A 60 -21.65 -12.11 -11.47
CA VAL A 60 -21.12 -11.20 -10.46
C VAL A 60 -20.82 -9.82 -11.06
N GLU A 61 -20.21 -9.79 -12.24
CA GLU A 61 -19.93 -8.54 -12.96
C GLU A 61 -21.22 -7.79 -13.31
N ARG A 62 -22.16 -8.47 -13.95
CA ARG A 62 -23.38 -7.84 -14.47
C ARG A 62 -24.32 -7.35 -13.36
N GLU A 63 -24.54 -8.17 -12.34
CA GLU A 63 -25.56 -7.91 -11.32
C GLU A 63 -25.03 -7.18 -10.08
N VAL A 64 -23.74 -7.30 -9.78
CA VAL A 64 -23.14 -6.69 -8.60
C VAL A 64 -22.21 -5.54 -9.00
N VAL A 65 -21.14 -5.83 -9.76
CA VAL A 65 -20.09 -4.87 -10.06
C VAL A 65 -20.59 -3.67 -10.85
N ASN A 66 -21.30 -3.90 -11.95
CA ASN A 66 -21.81 -2.82 -12.81
C ASN A 66 -22.77 -1.89 -12.06
N ARG A 67 -23.57 -2.43 -11.14
CA ARG A 67 -24.48 -1.63 -10.32
C ARG A 67 -23.72 -0.79 -9.29
N GLN A 68 -22.73 -1.38 -8.62
CA GLN A 68 -21.90 -0.67 -7.67
C GLN A 68 -21.08 0.43 -8.35
N GLU A 69 -20.43 0.14 -9.47
CA GLU A 69 -19.66 1.15 -10.21
C GLU A 69 -20.52 2.33 -10.65
N LYS A 70 -21.76 2.08 -11.10
CA LYS A 70 -22.65 3.15 -11.53
C LYS A 70 -22.93 4.16 -10.41
N GLU A 71 -23.16 3.68 -9.20
CA GLU A 71 -23.43 4.54 -8.04
C GLU A 71 -22.14 5.17 -7.49
N LEU A 72 -21.01 4.47 -7.56
CA LEU A 72 -19.75 4.92 -7.00
C LEU A 72 -19.00 5.93 -7.89
N LYS A 73 -19.21 5.92 -9.22
CA LYS A 73 -18.57 6.87 -10.16
C LYS A 73 -18.86 8.34 -9.88
N GLY A 74 -19.90 8.65 -9.14
CA GLY A 74 -20.29 10.03 -8.81
C GLY A 74 -19.74 10.55 -7.48
N ILE A 75 -18.74 9.90 -6.87
CA ILE A 75 -18.17 10.31 -5.59
C ILE A 75 -17.09 11.37 -5.81
N GLU A 76 -17.17 12.46 -5.04
CA GLU A 76 -16.21 13.55 -5.09
C GLU A 76 -14.84 13.10 -4.56
N GLY A 77 -13.77 13.47 -5.29
CA GLY A 77 -12.40 13.09 -4.94
C GLY A 77 -11.97 11.69 -5.39
N LEU A 78 -12.85 10.96 -6.11
CA LEU A 78 -12.51 9.66 -6.69
C LEU A 78 -11.63 9.86 -7.93
N GLU A 79 -10.44 9.22 -7.93
CA GLU A 79 -9.48 9.32 -9.02
C GLU A 79 -9.56 8.11 -9.96
N SER A 80 -9.71 6.91 -9.37
CA SER A 80 -9.75 5.65 -10.11
C SER A 80 -10.69 4.64 -9.48
N ILE A 81 -11.35 3.81 -10.31
CA ILE A 81 -12.11 2.63 -9.90
C ILE A 81 -11.55 1.43 -10.62
N VAL A 82 -11.12 0.43 -9.88
CA VAL A 82 -10.68 -0.85 -10.41
C VAL A 82 -11.55 -1.95 -9.85
N SER A 83 -12.27 -2.65 -10.72
CA SER A 83 -13.16 -3.73 -10.32
C SER A 83 -12.63 -5.08 -10.77
N ARG A 84 -12.84 -6.10 -9.94
CA ARG A 84 -12.50 -7.48 -10.22
C ARG A 84 -13.64 -8.41 -9.84
N SER A 85 -14.08 -9.22 -10.82
CA SER A 85 -15.10 -10.23 -10.65
C SER A 85 -14.45 -11.62 -10.63
N GLU A 86 -14.66 -12.35 -9.54
CA GLU A 86 -14.19 -13.71 -9.33
C GLU A 86 -15.40 -14.62 -9.08
N THR A 87 -15.22 -15.93 -9.15
CA THR A 87 -16.29 -16.87 -8.80
C THR A 87 -16.74 -16.64 -7.35
N GLY A 88 -18.00 -16.27 -7.17
CA GLY A 88 -18.58 -16.02 -5.85
C GLY A 88 -18.13 -14.74 -5.15
N ARG A 89 -17.37 -13.85 -5.79
CA ARG A 89 -16.85 -12.62 -5.15
C ARG A 89 -16.68 -11.48 -6.13
N ALA A 90 -17.11 -10.31 -5.73
CA ALA A 90 -16.79 -9.03 -6.35
C ALA A 90 -15.84 -8.23 -5.45
N ARG A 91 -14.87 -7.56 -6.05
CA ARG A 91 -14.00 -6.60 -5.38
C ARG A 91 -13.94 -5.33 -6.21
N VAL A 92 -14.30 -4.20 -5.60
CA VAL A 92 -14.22 -2.88 -6.20
C VAL A 92 -13.26 -2.04 -5.37
N THR A 93 -12.15 -1.64 -5.97
CA THR A 93 -11.11 -0.81 -5.35
C THR A 93 -11.28 0.62 -5.84
N LEU A 94 -11.42 1.54 -4.90
CA LEU A 94 -11.61 2.97 -5.11
C LEU A 94 -10.36 3.70 -4.66
N GLU A 95 -9.70 4.39 -5.56
CA GLU A 95 -8.54 5.23 -5.27
C GLU A 95 -8.97 6.69 -5.22
N PHE A 96 -8.66 7.37 -4.13
CA PHE A 96 -9.00 8.78 -3.93
C PHE A 96 -7.77 9.66 -4.07
N SER A 97 -7.99 10.95 -4.36
CA SER A 97 -6.93 11.94 -4.46
C SER A 97 -6.18 12.10 -3.14
N VAL A 98 -4.89 12.39 -3.24
CA VAL A 98 -4.02 12.62 -2.07
C VAL A 98 -4.54 13.80 -1.26
N GLY A 99 -4.67 13.60 0.06
CA GLY A 99 -5.19 14.63 0.98
C GLY A 99 -6.70 14.60 1.19
N GLN A 100 -7.43 13.65 0.58
CA GLN A 100 -8.86 13.45 0.85
C GLN A 100 -9.05 12.91 2.27
N ASP A 101 -10.05 13.44 2.98
CA ASP A 101 -10.44 12.94 4.30
C ASP A 101 -11.07 11.55 4.17
N MET A 102 -10.35 10.53 4.68
CA MET A 102 -10.78 9.13 4.63
C MET A 102 -12.11 8.90 5.32
N THR A 103 -12.39 9.60 6.41
CA THR A 103 -13.65 9.45 7.16
C THR A 103 -14.84 9.87 6.30
N LYS A 104 -14.70 10.99 5.60
CA LYS A 104 -15.72 11.46 4.65
C LYS A 104 -15.85 10.53 3.45
N ALA A 105 -14.72 10.05 2.91
CA ALA A 105 -14.74 9.13 1.78
C ALA A 105 -15.47 7.82 2.11
N VAL A 106 -15.17 7.19 3.25
CA VAL A 106 -15.86 5.98 3.72
C VAL A 106 -17.36 6.22 3.89
N LEU A 107 -17.75 7.33 4.53
CA LEU A 107 -19.16 7.67 4.71
C LEU A 107 -19.89 7.87 3.38
N LEU A 108 -19.25 8.54 2.42
CA LEU A 108 -19.83 8.74 1.08
C LEU A 108 -19.97 7.41 0.33
N VAL A 109 -18.95 6.55 0.38
CA VAL A 109 -18.98 5.21 -0.22
C VAL A 109 -20.09 4.35 0.40
N SER A 110 -20.19 4.31 1.74
CA SER A 110 -21.25 3.57 2.44
C SER A 110 -22.64 4.07 2.02
N ASN A 111 -22.88 5.38 2.06
CA ASN A 111 -24.16 5.96 1.65
C ASN A 111 -24.52 5.70 0.17
N ARG A 112 -23.50 5.59 -0.70
CA ARG A 112 -23.73 5.24 -2.11
C ARG A 112 -24.00 3.76 -2.31
N LEU A 113 -23.34 2.89 -1.56
CA LEU A 113 -23.60 1.45 -1.59
C LEU A 113 -25.00 1.11 -1.08
N ASP A 114 -25.49 1.82 -0.05
CA ASP A 114 -26.83 1.64 0.48
C ASP A 114 -27.93 2.00 -0.57
N ARG A 115 -27.59 2.81 -1.55
CA ARG A 115 -28.48 3.16 -2.66
C ARG A 115 -28.50 2.11 -3.79
N VAL A 116 -27.49 1.23 -3.82
CA VAL A 116 -27.46 0.13 -4.78
C VAL A 116 -28.59 -0.85 -4.43
N GLY A 117 -29.75 -0.60 -4.99
CA GLY A 117 -30.91 -1.47 -4.80
C GLY A 117 -30.87 -2.73 -5.67
N ASN A 118 -31.74 -3.68 -5.34
CA ASN A 118 -32.00 -4.89 -6.13
C ASN A 118 -30.82 -5.86 -6.28
N TYR A 119 -30.04 -6.06 -5.23
CA TYR A 119 -29.15 -7.22 -5.20
C TYR A 119 -29.97 -8.51 -5.25
N PRO A 120 -29.47 -9.56 -5.92
CA PRO A 120 -30.05 -10.91 -5.79
C PRO A 120 -30.09 -11.33 -4.31
N ALA A 121 -31.11 -12.10 -3.92
CA ALA A 121 -31.34 -12.47 -2.52
C ALA A 121 -30.20 -13.26 -1.86
N GLU A 122 -29.31 -13.85 -2.68
CA GLU A 122 -28.17 -14.65 -2.24
C GLU A 122 -26.87 -13.85 -2.10
N VAL A 123 -26.89 -12.55 -2.44
CA VAL A 123 -25.73 -11.66 -2.32
C VAL A 123 -25.62 -11.17 -0.88
N ASN A 124 -24.46 -11.38 -0.27
CA ASN A 124 -24.19 -10.85 1.06
C ASN A 124 -23.97 -9.34 1.00
N GLU A 125 -24.21 -8.66 2.11
CA GLU A 125 -23.94 -7.22 2.24
C GLU A 125 -22.49 -6.89 1.90
N PRO A 126 -22.23 -5.78 1.18
CA PRO A 126 -20.88 -5.32 0.86
C PRO A 126 -20.11 -4.99 2.13
N SER A 127 -18.89 -5.50 2.24
CA SER A 127 -17.95 -5.12 3.29
C SER A 127 -16.96 -4.07 2.80
N LEU A 128 -16.71 -3.04 3.61
CA LEU A 128 -15.78 -1.96 3.33
C LEU A 128 -14.48 -2.20 4.11
N ASN A 129 -13.38 -2.21 3.39
CA ASN A 129 -12.03 -2.24 3.97
C ASN A 129 -11.25 -1.01 3.50
N THR A 130 -10.69 -0.26 4.43
CA THR A 130 -9.79 0.84 4.15
C THR A 130 -8.37 0.36 4.34
N ALA A 131 -7.57 0.31 3.28
CA ALA A 131 -6.14 0.08 3.40
C ALA A 131 -5.45 1.45 3.50
N GLY A 132 -4.98 1.79 4.69
CA GLY A 132 -3.96 2.80 4.86
C GLY A 132 -2.62 2.17 4.45
N SER A 133 -1.71 2.94 3.88
CA SER A 133 -0.36 2.46 3.49
C SER A 133 0.49 1.98 4.69
N GLU A 134 -0.05 2.05 5.89
CA GLU A 134 0.61 1.61 7.12
C GLU A 134 0.39 0.11 7.44
N ASP A 135 -0.50 -0.57 6.72
CA ASP A 135 -0.68 -2.02 6.84
C ASP A 135 0.39 -2.82 6.08
N ASN A 136 1.62 -2.33 6.06
CA ASN A 136 2.77 -3.16 5.74
C ASN A 136 2.90 -4.21 6.84
N ALA A 137 2.56 -5.44 6.50
CA ALA A 137 2.64 -6.62 7.34
C ALA A 137 4.03 -6.76 7.99
N ILE A 138 4.23 -6.10 9.13
CA ILE A 138 5.37 -6.30 10.01
C ILE A 138 5.29 -7.69 10.70
N CYS A 139 4.22 -8.43 10.48
CA CYS A 139 3.88 -9.65 11.22
C CYS A 139 4.39 -10.96 10.61
N LEU A 140 5.23 -10.94 9.57
CA LEU A 140 5.77 -12.17 8.97
C LEU A 140 7.06 -12.70 9.60
N LEU A 141 7.61 -12.03 10.61
CA LEU A 141 8.91 -12.42 11.21
C LEU A 141 8.80 -13.26 12.49
N TYR A 142 7.60 -13.65 12.94
CA TYR A 142 7.47 -14.33 14.23
C TYR A 142 6.78 -15.69 14.18
N THR A 143 6.90 -16.44 13.12
CA THR A 143 6.58 -17.88 13.11
C THR A 143 7.86 -18.70 12.97
N SER A 144 8.84 -18.43 13.82
CA SER A 144 9.84 -19.44 14.14
C SER A 144 9.21 -20.41 15.15
N PRO A 145 9.07 -21.70 14.85
CA PRO A 145 8.54 -22.65 15.82
C PRO A 145 9.42 -22.63 17.07
N SER A 146 8.79 -22.36 18.20
CA SER A 146 9.46 -22.36 19.50
C SER A 146 10.16 -23.69 19.72
N PRO A 147 11.39 -23.71 20.23
CA PRO A 147 12.10 -24.97 20.58
C PRO A 147 11.33 -25.85 21.57
N ARG A 148 10.25 -25.36 22.16
CA ARG A 148 9.36 -26.12 23.05
C ARG A 148 8.42 -27.08 22.31
N ASP A 149 8.08 -26.80 21.04
CA ASP A 149 7.16 -27.64 20.28
C ASP A 149 7.81 -28.91 19.72
N GLN A 150 9.13 -29.00 19.77
CA GLN A 150 9.89 -30.20 19.33
C GLN A 150 9.99 -31.31 20.39
N ARG A 151 9.48 -31.10 21.61
CA ARG A 151 9.55 -32.11 22.68
C ARG A 151 8.36 -33.07 22.76
N GLY A 152 7.35 -32.90 21.89
CA GLY A 152 6.09 -33.66 21.95
C GLY A 152 6.03 -34.97 21.15
N SER A 153 7.05 -35.36 20.37
CA SER A 153 6.94 -36.50 19.45
C SER A 153 7.96 -37.62 19.75
N ARG A 154 8.21 -37.92 21.01
CA ARG A 154 8.84 -39.20 21.36
C ARG A 154 7.80 -40.09 22.04
N MET A 155 7.08 -40.87 21.25
CA MET A 155 6.40 -42.06 21.74
C MET A 155 7.46 -43.13 22.00
N PRO A 156 7.54 -43.74 23.20
CA PRO A 156 8.33 -44.91 23.41
C PRO A 156 7.65 -46.08 22.73
N SER A 157 8.36 -46.72 21.80
CA SER A 157 8.04 -48.05 21.31
C SER A 157 8.19 -49.01 22.49
N SER A 158 7.10 -49.52 23.00
CA SER A 158 7.12 -50.66 23.92
C SER A 158 6.90 -51.95 23.14
N ALA A 159 7.77 -52.89 23.41
CA ALA A 159 7.87 -54.29 23.00
C ALA A 159 6.55 -55.06 23.05
#